data_49cf68504e0b8ec030b5dc1d1ea78ade
#
_entry.id   49cf68504e0b8ec030b5dc1d1ea78ade
#
_cell.length_a   1.000
_cell.length_b   1.000
_cell.length_c   1.000
_cell.angle_alpha   90.00
_cell.angle_beta   90.00
_cell.angle_gamma   90.00
#
_symmetry.space_group_name_H-M   'P 1'
#
loop_
_entity.id
_entity.type
_entity.pdbx_description
1 polymer ?
#
loop_
_entity_poly.entity_id
_entity_poly.type
_entity_poly.pdbx_seq_one_letter_code
_entity_poly.pdbx_strand_id
1 'polypeptide(L)'
;MTIHLADAGATEDFGRRLAAHIRPGDVVTLTGTLGAGKTSLARGLLAALGLPGEAPSPSFAIVQPYAPPETHIPILHVDLYRLDGPEQMEELGLDEALWDSALVVEWPDRAGPDAWPQALALTLAMDDDGGRILTARVPSGWEARWPI
;
A
#
# COMPACT_ATOMS: atom_id res chain seq x y z
N MET A 1 -0.07 16.66 3.59
CA MET A 1 -1.30 16.81 2.80
C MET A 1 -2.37 15.88 3.35
N THR A 2 -3.58 16.38 3.50
CA THR A 2 -4.68 15.67 4.15
C THR A 2 -5.88 15.59 3.21
N ILE A 3 -6.49 14.40 3.11
CA ILE A 3 -7.64 14.13 2.26
C ILE A 3 -8.73 13.48 3.11
N HIS A 4 -9.97 13.94 2.95
CA HIS A 4 -11.13 13.32 3.60
C HIS A 4 -11.77 12.29 2.66
N LEU A 5 -11.98 11.09 3.16
CA LEU A 5 -12.64 10.00 2.44
C LEU A 5 -13.92 9.65 3.19
N ALA A 6 -15.06 9.80 2.54
CA ALA A 6 -16.35 9.72 3.21
C ALA A 6 -16.67 8.33 3.78
N ASP A 7 -16.20 7.27 3.11
CA ASP A 7 -16.53 5.90 3.46
C ASP A 7 -15.50 4.92 2.87
N ALA A 8 -15.74 3.63 3.05
CA ALA A 8 -14.88 2.58 2.50
C ALA A 8 -14.82 2.62 0.96
N GLY A 9 -15.92 2.98 0.31
CA GLY A 9 -15.97 3.12 -1.15
C GLY A 9 -15.06 4.23 -1.65
N ALA A 10 -15.05 5.36 -0.97
CA ALA A 10 -14.15 6.47 -1.30
C ALA A 10 -12.69 6.10 -1.08
N THR A 11 -12.40 5.31 -0.05
CA THR A 11 -11.05 4.81 0.23
C THR A 11 -10.57 3.88 -0.90
N GLU A 12 -11.44 2.98 -1.33
CA GLU A 12 -11.17 2.08 -2.45
C GLU A 12 -10.95 2.86 -3.75
N ASP A 13 -11.78 3.88 -4.01
CA ASP A 13 -11.63 4.74 -5.18
C ASP A 13 -10.31 5.51 -5.17
N PHE A 14 -9.84 5.94 -4.00
CA PHE A 14 -8.53 6.55 -3.89
C PHE A 14 -7.43 5.57 -4.32
N GLY A 15 -7.53 4.32 -3.88
CA GLY A 15 -6.61 3.26 -4.33
C GLY A 15 -6.61 3.08 -5.84
N ARG A 16 -7.78 3.10 -6.46
CA ARG A 16 -7.90 3.01 -7.92
C ARG A 16 -7.20 4.15 -8.64
N ARG A 17 -7.36 5.38 -8.14
CA ARG A 17 -6.67 6.55 -8.72
C ARG A 17 -5.16 6.45 -8.55
N LEU A 18 -4.71 5.98 -7.41
CA LEU A 18 -3.29 5.79 -7.13
C LEU A 18 -2.64 4.82 -8.11
N ALA A 19 -3.37 3.78 -8.51
CA ALA A 19 -2.87 2.74 -9.42
C ALA A 19 -2.36 3.31 -10.76
N ALA A 20 -2.97 4.40 -11.24
CA ALA A 20 -2.56 5.03 -12.49
C ALA A 20 -1.17 5.66 -12.42
N HIS A 21 -0.67 5.90 -11.21
CA HIS A 21 0.59 6.60 -10.97
C HIS A 21 1.71 5.71 -10.44
N ILE A 22 1.40 4.46 -10.10
CA ILE A 22 2.38 3.55 -9.53
C ILE A 22 3.22 2.89 -10.61
N ARG A 23 4.51 2.70 -10.33
CA ARG A 23 5.49 2.12 -11.26
C ARG A 23 6.31 1.07 -10.54
N PRO A 24 6.91 0.11 -11.29
CA PRO A 24 7.88 -0.80 -10.67
C PRO A 24 9.00 -0.01 -9.97
N GLY A 25 9.38 -0.46 -8.80
CA GLY A 25 10.33 0.22 -7.93
C GLY A 25 9.70 1.16 -6.92
N ASP A 26 8.42 1.49 -7.05
CA ASP A 26 7.72 2.32 -6.07
C ASP A 26 7.34 1.52 -4.83
N VAL A 27 7.34 2.21 -3.69
CA VAL A 27 6.80 1.69 -2.43
C VAL A 27 5.72 2.63 -1.92
N VAL A 28 4.56 2.08 -1.65
CA VAL A 28 3.48 2.77 -0.96
C VAL A 28 3.29 2.10 0.39
N THR A 29 3.42 2.87 1.47
CA THR A 29 3.18 2.33 2.81
C THR A 29 1.83 2.80 3.34
N LEU A 30 1.13 1.90 4.01
CA LEU A 30 -0.19 2.14 4.56
C LEU A 30 -0.14 1.94 6.07
N THR A 31 -0.33 3.03 6.80
CA THR A 31 -0.31 3.03 8.26
C THR A 31 -1.70 3.39 8.78
N GLY A 32 -2.07 2.82 9.89
CA GLY A 32 -3.36 3.10 10.54
C GLY A 32 -3.80 1.95 11.42
N THR A 33 -4.76 2.19 12.29
CA THR A 33 -5.32 1.17 13.17
C THR A 33 -6.10 0.13 12.36
N LEU A 34 -6.38 -1.00 12.98
CA LEU A 34 -7.25 -2.02 12.38
C LEU A 34 -8.60 -1.39 12.02
N GLY A 35 -9.09 -1.69 10.83
CA GLY A 35 -10.36 -1.14 10.34
C GLY A 35 -10.28 0.27 9.76
N ALA A 36 -9.11 0.89 9.71
CA ALA A 36 -8.96 2.25 9.19
C ALA A 36 -9.06 2.35 7.66
N GLY A 37 -9.09 1.21 6.94
CA GLY A 37 -9.26 1.21 5.49
C GLY A 37 -8.02 0.87 4.67
N LYS A 38 -6.94 0.42 5.31
CA LYS A 38 -5.71 0.04 4.60
C LYS A 38 -5.96 -1.04 3.54
N THR A 39 -6.68 -2.09 3.91
CA THR A 39 -7.00 -3.18 3.00
C THR A 39 -7.93 -2.71 1.88
N SER A 40 -8.90 -1.84 2.18
CA SER A 40 -9.81 -1.29 1.16
C SER A 40 -9.03 -0.49 0.11
N LEU A 41 -8.08 0.32 0.54
CA LEU A 41 -7.24 1.10 -0.37
C LEU A 41 -6.39 0.16 -1.25
N ALA A 42 -5.76 -0.84 -0.64
CA ALA A 42 -4.95 -1.81 -1.37
C ALA A 42 -5.78 -2.60 -2.39
N ARG A 43 -7.00 -2.99 -2.03
CA ARG A 43 -7.90 -3.69 -2.95
C ARG A 43 -8.27 -2.83 -4.16
N GLY A 44 -8.56 -1.55 -3.93
CA GLY A 44 -8.86 -0.64 -5.03
C GLY A 44 -7.68 -0.48 -5.98
N LEU A 45 -6.49 -0.34 -5.42
CA LEU A 45 -5.25 -0.25 -6.20
C LEU A 45 -5.02 -1.49 -7.05
N LEU A 46 -5.12 -2.67 -6.45
CA LEU A 46 -4.91 -3.94 -7.16
C LEU A 46 -5.96 -4.18 -8.23
N ALA A 47 -7.23 -3.85 -7.95
CA ALA A 47 -8.30 -3.98 -8.92
C ALA A 47 -8.05 -3.09 -10.15
N ALA A 48 -7.60 -1.85 -9.94
CA ALA A 48 -7.30 -0.93 -11.03
C ALA A 48 -6.06 -1.34 -11.82
N LEU A 49 -5.15 -2.09 -11.20
CA LEU A 49 -4.01 -2.68 -11.91
C LEU A 49 -4.40 -3.92 -12.71
N GLY A 50 -5.63 -4.37 -12.61
CA GLY A 50 -6.15 -5.46 -13.43
C GLY A 50 -6.48 -6.75 -12.70
N LEU A 51 -6.22 -6.84 -11.40
CA LEU A 51 -6.49 -8.08 -10.65
C LEU A 51 -7.97 -8.45 -10.72
N PRO A 52 -8.31 -9.64 -11.26
CA PRO A 52 -9.69 -10.08 -11.31
C PRO A 52 -10.19 -10.52 -9.95
N GLY A 53 -11.42 -10.14 -9.62
CA GLY A 53 -12.01 -10.50 -8.34
C GLY A 53 -11.48 -9.68 -7.17
N GLU A 54 -11.83 -10.10 -5.97
CA GLU A 54 -11.46 -9.41 -4.75
C GLU A 54 -10.14 -9.93 -4.21
N ALA A 55 -9.18 -9.01 -3.98
CA ALA A 55 -7.89 -9.39 -3.43
C ALA A 55 -8.03 -9.82 -1.96
N PRO A 56 -7.50 -10.98 -1.57
CA PRO A 56 -7.47 -11.37 -0.16
C PRO A 56 -6.50 -10.50 0.62
N SER A 57 -6.75 -10.37 1.93
CA SER A 57 -5.77 -9.76 2.82
C SER A 57 -4.58 -10.70 2.98
N PRO A 58 -3.32 -10.21 2.90
CA PRO A 58 -2.14 -11.04 3.08
C PRO A 58 -1.78 -11.32 4.53
N SER A 59 -2.72 -11.15 5.47
CA SER A 59 -2.46 -11.27 6.92
C SER A 59 -1.78 -12.56 7.34
N PHE A 60 -2.03 -13.66 6.64
CA PHE A 60 -1.41 -14.95 6.94
C PHE A 60 -0.18 -15.24 6.07
N ALA A 61 -0.19 -14.76 4.85
CA ALA A 61 0.89 -15.00 3.89
C ALA A 61 2.06 -14.02 4.03
N ILE A 62 1.84 -12.89 4.71
CA ILE A 62 2.75 -11.74 4.82
C ILE A 62 2.99 -11.08 3.46
N VAL A 63 3.38 -11.82 2.44
CA VAL A 63 3.60 -11.29 1.08
C VAL A 63 2.72 -12.04 0.11
N GLN A 64 1.93 -11.29 -0.68
CA GLN A 64 1.12 -11.83 -1.76
C GLN A 64 1.58 -11.18 -3.07
N PRO A 65 2.32 -11.91 -3.92
CA PRO A 65 2.77 -11.36 -5.20
C PRO A 65 1.69 -11.46 -6.27
N TYR A 66 1.66 -10.46 -7.15
CA TYR A 66 0.85 -10.45 -8.36
C TYR A 66 1.71 -10.01 -9.52
N ALA A 67 1.42 -10.51 -10.70
CA ALA A 67 2.21 -10.22 -11.89
C ALA A 67 1.34 -10.36 -13.16
N PRO A 68 1.79 -9.81 -14.30
CA PRO A 68 1.08 -10.05 -15.55
C PRO A 68 0.91 -11.55 -15.85
N PRO A 69 -0.23 -11.99 -16.41
CA PRO A 69 -1.31 -11.17 -16.95
C PRO A 69 -2.35 -10.71 -15.94
N GLU A 70 -2.30 -11.15 -14.68
CA GLU A 70 -3.31 -10.77 -13.68
C GLU A 70 -3.29 -9.27 -13.38
N THR A 71 -2.09 -8.68 -13.27
CA THR A 71 -1.92 -7.24 -13.08
C THR A 71 -1.07 -6.66 -14.20
N HIS A 72 -1.18 -5.36 -14.45
CA HIS A 72 -0.45 -4.69 -15.53
C HIS A 72 1.05 -4.58 -15.24
N ILE A 73 1.42 -4.53 -13.96
CA ILE A 73 2.81 -4.51 -13.51
C ILE A 73 2.98 -5.53 -12.39
N PRO A 74 4.20 -6.04 -12.17
CA PRO A 74 4.46 -6.86 -10.99
C PRO A 74 4.31 -6.01 -9.72
N ILE A 75 3.56 -6.52 -8.74
CA ILE A 75 3.32 -5.83 -7.47
C ILE A 75 3.19 -6.83 -6.34
N LEU A 76 3.76 -6.50 -5.19
CA LEU A 76 3.64 -7.29 -3.98
C LEU A 76 2.76 -6.55 -2.98
N HIS A 77 1.71 -7.22 -2.49
CA HIS A 77 0.90 -6.76 -1.38
C HIS A 77 1.46 -7.38 -0.11
N VAL A 78 1.96 -6.56 0.80
CA VAL A 78 2.70 -6.99 1.99
C VAL A 78 1.95 -6.54 3.23
N ASP A 79 1.81 -7.45 4.21
CA ASP A 79 1.26 -7.12 5.52
C ASP A 79 2.23 -7.59 6.60
N LEU A 80 2.86 -6.65 7.27
CA LEU A 80 3.89 -6.92 8.27
C LEU A 80 3.35 -7.04 9.70
N TYR A 81 2.02 -7.05 9.86
CA TYR A 81 1.41 -7.09 11.20
C TYR A 81 1.92 -8.25 12.05
N ARG A 82 2.14 -9.42 11.43
CA ARG A 82 2.59 -10.63 12.10
C ARG A 82 4.09 -10.89 12.00
N LEU A 83 4.85 -9.91 11.55
CA LEU A 83 6.30 -10.04 11.46
C LEU A 83 6.90 -10.12 12.87
N ASP A 84 7.70 -11.15 13.13
CA ASP A 84 8.27 -11.39 14.45
C ASP A 84 9.48 -10.51 14.75
N GLY A 85 10.22 -10.09 13.73
CA GLY A 85 11.38 -9.23 13.93
C GLY A 85 12.12 -8.90 12.64
N PRO A 86 13.15 -8.03 12.72
CA PRO A 86 13.88 -7.57 11.54
C PRO A 86 14.56 -8.69 10.73
N GLU A 87 14.87 -9.81 11.37
CA GLU A 87 15.49 -10.94 10.69
C GLU A 87 14.58 -11.55 9.64
N GLN A 88 13.27 -11.58 9.90
CA GLN A 88 12.31 -12.06 8.94
C GLN A 88 12.18 -11.14 7.73
N MET A 89 12.48 -9.86 7.87
CA MET A 89 12.44 -8.92 6.75
C MET A 89 13.41 -9.31 5.64
N GLU A 90 14.61 -9.74 5.98
CA GLU A 90 15.59 -10.16 5.00
C GLU A 90 15.13 -11.38 4.23
N GLU A 91 14.46 -12.31 4.91
CA GLU A 91 13.92 -13.52 4.29
C GLU A 91 12.83 -13.24 3.27
N LEU A 92 12.12 -12.12 3.38
CA LEU A 92 11.05 -11.77 2.46
C LEU A 92 11.56 -11.32 1.09
N GLY A 93 12.82 -10.89 0.97
CA GLY A 93 13.41 -10.48 -0.30
C GLY A 93 12.79 -9.24 -0.92
N LEU A 94 12.27 -8.32 -0.10
CA LEU A 94 11.54 -7.15 -0.60
C LEU A 94 12.44 -6.15 -1.32
N ASP A 95 13.70 -6.00 -0.91
CA ASP A 95 14.63 -5.10 -1.59
C ASP A 95 14.94 -5.58 -3.00
N GLU A 96 15.08 -6.89 -3.17
CA GLU A 96 15.30 -7.49 -4.48
C GLU A 96 14.06 -7.36 -5.37
N ALA A 97 12.86 -7.49 -4.78
CA ALA A 97 11.61 -7.36 -5.51
C ALA A 97 11.46 -5.98 -6.15
N LEU A 98 12.03 -4.93 -5.55
CA LEU A 98 11.94 -3.56 -6.08
C LEU A 98 12.66 -3.36 -7.42
N TRP A 99 13.49 -4.30 -7.84
CA TRP A 99 14.14 -4.23 -9.16
C TRP A 99 13.13 -4.27 -10.31
N ASP A 100 12.00 -4.97 -10.12
CA ASP A 100 11.01 -5.12 -11.18
C ASP A 100 9.57 -4.97 -10.71
N SER A 101 9.33 -4.81 -9.41
CA SER A 101 8.00 -4.81 -8.81
C SER A 101 7.77 -3.56 -7.97
N ALA A 102 6.50 -3.19 -7.83
CA ALA A 102 6.07 -2.21 -6.83
C ALA A 102 5.70 -2.94 -5.53
N LEU A 103 5.71 -2.22 -4.42
CA LEU A 103 5.28 -2.73 -3.12
C LEU A 103 4.15 -1.87 -2.56
N VAL A 104 3.12 -2.53 -2.03
CA VAL A 104 2.11 -1.92 -1.16
C VAL A 104 2.25 -2.59 0.20
N VAL A 105 2.64 -1.83 1.22
CA VAL A 105 3.03 -2.39 2.52
C VAL A 105 2.10 -1.87 3.61
N GLU A 106 1.37 -2.78 4.26
CA GLU A 106 0.60 -2.50 5.47
C GLU A 106 1.46 -2.79 6.69
N TRP A 107 1.31 -1.97 7.73
CA TRP A 107 2.09 -2.05 8.97
C TRP A 107 3.60 -1.89 8.74
N PRO A 108 4.03 -0.84 8.03
CA PRO A 108 5.45 -0.67 7.69
C PRO A 108 6.35 -0.44 8.90
N ASP A 109 5.81 0.04 10.01
CA ASP A 109 6.55 0.28 11.25
C ASP A 109 7.18 -0.99 11.82
N ARG A 110 6.64 -2.17 11.48
CA ARG A 110 7.22 -3.46 11.87
C ARG A 110 8.59 -3.70 11.25
N ALA A 111 8.88 -3.07 10.12
CA ALA A 111 10.17 -3.16 9.46
C ALA A 111 11.18 -2.13 9.97
N GLY A 112 10.74 -1.20 10.82
CA GLY A 112 11.56 -0.10 11.34
C GLY A 112 11.33 1.20 10.58
N PRO A 113 11.70 2.35 11.19
CA PRO A 113 11.36 3.67 10.63
C PRO A 113 12.11 4.02 9.34
N ASP A 114 13.23 3.37 9.08
CA ASP A 114 14.09 3.70 7.95
C ASP A 114 14.05 2.67 6.82
N ALA A 115 13.07 1.75 6.86
CA ALA A 115 13.02 0.66 5.88
C ALA A 115 12.79 1.18 4.44
N TRP A 116 11.94 2.18 4.28
CA TRP A 116 11.60 2.71 2.95
C TRP A 116 11.55 4.24 2.98
N PRO A 117 12.70 4.92 2.99
CA PRO A 117 12.73 6.40 3.10
C PRO A 117 12.14 7.11 1.88
N GLN A 118 12.07 6.45 0.72
CA GLN A 118 11.52 7.02 -0.51
C GLN A 118 10.07 6.62 -0.77
N ALA A 119 9.40 5.97 0.19
CA ALA A 119 8.03 5.53 0.03
C ALA A 119 7.05 6.70 0.06
N LEU A 120 5.99 6.58 -0.74
CA LEU A 120 4.78 7.38 -0.54
C LEU A 120 4.10 6.84 0.72
N ALA A 121 4.15 7.59 1.81
CA ALA A 121 3.64 7.14 3.09
C ALA A 121 2.24 7.70 3.34
N LEU A 122 1.26 6.80 3.37
CA LEU A 122 -0.14 7.12 3.59
C LEU A 122 -0.58 6.65 4.98
N THR A 123 -1.15 7.56 5.75
CA THR A 123 -1.70 7.24 7.07
C THR A 123 -3.21 7.41 7.03
N LEU A 124 -3.92 6.38 7.46
CA LEU A 124 -5.38 6.38 7.51
C LEU A 124 -5.85 6.40 8.95
N ALA A 125 -6.77 7.29 9.27
CA ALA A 125 -7.40 7.38 10.57
C ALA A 125 -8.92 7.44 10.41
N MET A 126 -9.65 6.88 11.37
CA MET A 126 -11.10 6.99 11.42
C MET A 126 -11.48 8.40 11.86
N ASP A 127 -12.48 8.98 11.19
CA ASP A 127 -13.08 10.23 11.61
C ASP A 127 -14.30 9.95 12.49
N ASP A 128 -14.71 10.93 13.29
CA ASP A 128 -15.84 10.81 14.20
C ASP A 128 -17.17 10.54 13.50
N ASP A 129 -17.30 10.94 12.25
CA ASP A 129 -18.51 10.75 11.44
C ASP A 129 -18.53 9.44 10.63
N GLY A 130 -17.57 8.54 10.88
CA GLY A 130 -17.46 7.27 10.16
C GLY A 130 -16.66 7.32 8.88
N GLY A 131 -16.18 8.50 8.48
CA GLY A 131 -15.28 8.65 7.35
C GLY A 131 -13.85 8.30 7.70
N ARG A 132 -12.96 8.56 6.76
CA ARG A 132 -11.51 8.34 6.91
C ARG A 132 -10.78 9.65 6.65
N ILE A 133 -9.68 9.85 7.36
CA ILE A 133 -8.74 10.93 7.09
C ILE A 133 -7.45 10.29 6.60
N LEU A 134 -7.04 10.64 5.39
CA LEU A 134 -5.79 10.17 4.81
C LEU A 134 -4.77 11.30 4.84
N THR A 135 -3.62 11.04 5.42
CA THR A 135 -2.49 11.96 5.44
C THR A 135 -1.36 11.37 4.61
N ALA A 136 -0.83 12.14 3.67
CA ALA A 136 0.22 11.70 2.78
C ALA A 136 1.53 12.42 3.06
N ARG A 137 2.62 11.66 3.18
CA ARG A 137 3.98 12.19 3.12
C ARG A 137 4.52 11.83 1.73
N VAL A 138 4.73 12.87 0.92
CA VAL A 138 5.07 12.73 -0.50
C VAL A 138 6.56 12.96 -0.69
N PRO A 139 7.34 11.91 -1.00
CA PRO A 139 8.78 12.07 -1.25
C PRO A 139 9.03 12.70 -2.61
N SER A 140 10.26 13.15 -2.84
CA SER A 140 10.63 13.84 -4.07
C SER A 140 10.32 13.06 -5.34
N GLY A 141 10.48 11.74 -5.32
CA GLY A 141 10.17 10.88 -6.46
C GLY A 141 8.69 10.83 -6.84
N TRP A 142 7.80 11.28 -5.95
CA TRP A 142 6.36 11.30 -6.19
C TRP A 142 5.80 12.69 -6.44
N GLU A 143 6.58 13.76 -6.23
CA GLU A 143 6.08 15.14 -6.33
C GLU A 143 5.45 15.44 -7.69
N ALA A 144 6.05 14.95 -8.77
CA ALA A 144 5.56 15.18 -10.13
C ALA A 144 4.25 14.41 -10.42
N ARG A 145 3.94 13.39 -9.63
CA ARG A 145 2.76 12.54 -9.79
C ARG A 145 1.64 12.91 -8.81
N TRP A 146 1.93 13.75 -7.85
CA TRP A 146 0.99 14.14 -6.80
C TRP A 146 0.49 15.56 -7.04
N PRO A 147 -0.79 15.91 -6.72
CA PRO A 147 -1.88 15.05 -6.23
C PRO A 147 -2.49 14.17 -7.32
N ILE A 148 -3.13 13.12 -6.88
CA ILE A 148 -3.77 12.16 -7.78
C ILE A 148 -5.28 12.35 -7.84
#